data_ec79bc616fb09ca82d9dd028921290f1
#
_entry.id   ec79bc616fb09ca82d9dd028921290f1
#
_cell.length_a   1.000
_cell.length_b   1.000
_cell.length_c   1.000
_cell.angle_alpha   90.00
_cell.angle_beta   90.00
_cell.angle_gamma   90.00
#
_symmetry.space_group_name_H-M   'P 1'
#
loop_
_entity.id
_entity.type
_entity.pdbx_description
1 polymer ?
#
loop_
_entity_poly.entity_id
_entity_poly.type
_entity_poly.pdbx_seq_one_letter_code
_entity_poly.pdbx_strand_id
1 'polypeptide(L)'
;MLCKGRPNQKMMNSILLFAAGMIMLFLGKGSWDIRQAFLLQQQTQEKRELCRQLCEDLSDSVDFLSESAGRFVISGDKEYLEAYWNEVRQGQRRNRIIESLQALELPGEEARLLETAKKNSDLLIYMETRSMKLAADAASFMERVSI
;
A
#
# COMPACT_ATOMS: atom_id res chain seq x y z
N MET A 1 -28.33 -68.25 -27.20
CA MET A 1 -29.08 -68.07 -25.93
C MET A 1 -28.16 -67.37 -24.95
N LEU A 2 -28.35 -66.09 -24.78
CA LEU A 2 -27.58 -65.26 -23.84
C LEU A 2 -28.39 -65.15 -22.55
N CYS A 3 -28.00 -65.86 -21.52
CA CYS A 3 -28.56 -65.67 -20.17
C CYS A 3 -28.11 -64.31 -19.60
N LYS A 4 -29.00 -63.32 -19.73
CA LYS A 4 -28.86 -61.98 -19.12
C LYS A 4 -29.16 -62.15 -17.62
N GLY A 5 -28.09 -62.40 -16.81
CA GLY A 5 -28.20 -62.42 -15.33
C GLY A 5 -28.75 -61.09 -14.86
N ARG A 6 -29.93 -61.08 -14.20
CA ARG A 6 -30.49 -59.92 -13.49
C ARG A 6 -29.50 -59.48 -12.44
N PRO A 7 -29.00 -58.24 -12.44
CA PRO A 7 -28.14 -57.76 -11.38
C PRO A 7 -28.90 -57.80 -10.04
N ASN A 8 -28.30 -58.38 -9.03
CA ASN A 8 -28.89 -58.58 -7.71
C ASN A 8 -29.24 -57.18 -7.13
N GLN A 9 -30.50 -56.89 -6.89
CA GLN A 9 -31.01 -55.60 -6.46
C GLN A 9 -30.27 -55.03 -5.24
N LYS A 10 -29.75 -55.91 -4.38
CA LYS A 10 -28.91 -55.53 -3.24
C LYS A 10 -27.51 -55.04 -3.67
N MET A 11 -26.91 -55.61 -4.70
CA MET A 11 -25.63 -55.13 -5.27
C MET A 11 -25.78 -53.76 -5.92
N MET A 12 -26.86 -53.56 -6.65
CA MET A 12 -27.13 -52.29 -7.31
C MET A 12 -27.34 -51.13 -6.33
N ASN A 13 -28.08 -51.39 -5.22
CA ASN A 13 -28.26 -50.41 -4.14
C ASN A 13 -26.91 -50.08 -3.42
N SER A 14 -26.06 -51.10 -3.20
CA SER A 14 -24.76 -50.90 -2.57
C SER A 14 -23.83 -50.02 -3.41
N ILE A 15 -23.82 -50.24 -4.75
CA ILE A 15 -23.03 -49.46 -5.69
C ILE A 15 -23.52 -48.00 -5.74
N LEU A 16 -24.86 -47.78 -5.73
CA LEU A 16 -25.46 -46.44 -5.70
C LEU A 16 -25.11 -45.68 -4.43
N LEU A 17 -25.16 -46.34 -3.25
CA LEU A 17 -24.77 -45.73 -1.98
C LEU A 17 -23.28 -45.37 -1.94
N PHE A 18 -22.43 -46.24 -2.51
CA PHE A 18 -20.98 -45.97 -2.59
C PHE A 18 -20.67 -44.81 -3.53
N ALA A 19 -21.34 -44.73 -4.67
CA ALA A 19 -21.20 -43.62 -5.60
C ALA A 19 -21.68 -42.29 -5.00
N ALA A 20 -22.84 -42.29 -4.29
CA ALA A 20 -23.34 -41.12 -3.61
C ALA A 20 -22.37 -40.64 -2.49
N GLY A 21 -21.79 -41.56 -1.71
CA GLY A 21 -20.77 -41.24 -0.69
C GLY A 21 -19.51 -40.64 -1.28
N MET A 22 -19.02 -41.16 -2.42
CA MET A 22 -17.88 -40.60 -3.13
C MET A 22 -18.15 -39.18 -3.64
N ILE A 23 -19.34 -38.93 -4.19
CA ILE A 23 -19.72 -37.59 -4.67
C ILE A 23 -19.78 -36.60 -3.50
N MET A 24 -20.34 -36.98 -2.36
CA MET A 24 -20.38 -36.13 -1.16
C MET A 24 -18.96 -35.80 -0.64
N LEU A 25 -18.03 -36.76 -0.66
CA LEU A 25 -16.64 -36.51 -0.27
C LEU A 25 -15.93 -35.57 -1.25
N PHE A 26 -16.16 -35.71 -2.54
CA PHE A 26 -15.59 -34.81 -3.56
C PHE A 26 -16.15 -33.37 -3.45
N LEU A 27 -17.45 -33.22 -3.21
CA LEU A 27 -18.07 -31.91 -3.00
C LEU A 27 -17.60 -31.25 -1.70
N GLY A 28 -17.44 -32.04 -0.63
CA GLY A 28 -16.93 -31.53 0.65
C GLY A 28 -15.49 -31.02 0.54
N LYS A 29 -14.63 -31.75 -0.15
CA LYS A 29 -13.22 -31.36 -0.35
C LYS A 29 -13.10 -30.13 -1.25
N GLY A 30 -13.86 -30.07 -2.34
CA GLY A 30 -13.88 -28.91 -3.24
C GLY A 30 -14.37 -27.63 -2.56
N SER A 31 -15.34 -27.72 -1.65
CA SER A 31 -15.82 -26.58 -0.87
C SER A 31 -14.79 -26.05 0.13
N TRP A 32 -13.95 -26.92 0.68
CA TRP A 32 -12.88 -26.53 1.60
C TRP A 32 -11.74 -25.79 0.88
N ASP A 33 -11.30 -26.29 -0.27
CA ASP A 33 -10.24 -25.67 -1.07
C ASP A 33 -10.66 -24.29 -1.60
N ILE A 34 -11.93 -24.12 -2.00
CA ILE A 34 -12.48 -22.83 -2.44
C ILE A 34 -12.49 -21.82 -1.29
N ARG A 35 -12.84 -22.22 -0.07
CA ARG A 35 -12.81 -21.34 1.09
C ARG A 35 -11.40 -20.86 1.43
N GLN A 36 -10.41 -21.72 1.38
CA GLN A 36 -9.02 -21.33 1.62
C GLN A 36 -8.50 -20.37 0.54
N ALA A 37 -8.78 -20.64 -0.73
CA ALA A 37 -8.41 -19.75 -1.82
C ALA A 37 -9.07 -18.38 -1.71
N PHE A 38 -10.35 -18.33 -1.29
CA PHE A 38 -11.09 -17.09 -1.10
C PHE A 38 -10.52 -16.23 0.05
N LEU A 39 -10.15 -16.85 1.18
CA LEU A 39 -9.55 -16.16 2.32
C LEU A 39 -8.16 -15.59 1.99
N LEU A 40 -7.34 -16.34 1.26
CA LEU A 40 -6.05 -15.84 0.78
C LEU A 40 -6.21 -14.66 -0.20
N GLN A 41 -7.19 -14.73 -1.08
CA GLN A 41 -7.48 -13.67 -2.04
C GLN A 41 -7.99 -12.40 -1.33
N GLN A 42 -8.81 -12.52 -0.31
CA GLN A 42 -9.29 -11.39 0.50
C GLN A 42 -8.13 -10.69 1.21
N GLN A 43 -7.25 -11.42 1.89
CA GLN A 43 -6.08 -10.85 2.56
C GLN A 43 -5.14 -10.11 1.59
N THR A 44 -4.98 -10.65 0.38
CA THR A 44 -4.14 -10.01 -0.65
C THR A 44 -4.80 -8.73 -1.19
N GLN A 45 -6.12 -8.71 -1.32
CA GLN A 45 -6.88 -7.53 -1.74
C GLN A 45 -6.83 -6.41 -0.69
N GLU A 46 -7.02 -6.76 0.59
CA GLU A 46 -6.92 -5.81 1.70
C GLU A 46 -5.53 -5.18 1.81
N LYS A 47 -4.47 -5.97 1.67
CA LYS A 47 -3.09 -5.46 1.65
C LYS A 47 -2.83 -4.53 0.47
N ARG A 48 -3.35 -4.85 -0.72
CA ARG A 48 -3.22 -4.00 -1.92
C ARG A 48 -3.94 -2.67 -1.75
N GLU A 49 -5.15 -2.70 -1.21
CA GLU A 49 -5.93 -1.48 -0.98
C GLU A 49 -5.27 -0.59 0.07
N LEU A 50 -4.77 -1.18 1.17
CA LEU A 50 -4.02 -0.44 2.17
C LEU A 50 -2.73 0.16 1.59
N CYS A 51 -1.98 -0.60 0.78
CA CYS A 51 -0.79 -0.10 0.11
C CYS A 51 -1.13 1.08 -0.82
N ARG A 52 -2.23 0.99 -1.59
CA ARG A 52 -2.69 2.08 -2.45
C ARG A 52 -3.02 3.34 -1.65
N GLN A 53 -3.78 3.22 -0.57
CA GLN A 53 -4.12 4.34 0.31
C GLN A 53 -2.88 4.98 0.93
N LEU A 54 -1.94 4.18 1.43
CA LEU A 54 -0.68 4.70 1.98
C LEU A 54 0.18 5.40 0.91
N CYS A 55 0.18 4.92 -0.33
CA CYS A 55 0.88 5.59 -1.42
C CYS A 55 0.23 6.94 -1.79
N GLU A 56 -1.10 7.02 -1.81
CA GLU A 56 -1.83 8.28 -2.02
C GLU A 56 -1.54 9.27 -0.88
N ASP A 57 -1.63 8.83 0.37
CA ASP A 57 -1.30 9.63 1.55
C ASP A 57 0.15 10.13 1.54
N LEU A 58 1.09 9.30 1.04
CA LEU A 58 2.49 9.69 0.89
C LEU A 58 2.65 10.79 -0.17
N SER A 59 1.97 10.65 -1.32
CA SER A 59 1.96 11.67 -2.38
C SER A 59 1.43 12.99 -1.86
N ASP A 60 0.28 12.97 -1.18
CA ASP A 60 -0.33 14.17 -0.59
C ASP A 60 0.59 14.86 0.41
N SER A 61 1.31 14.08 1.24
CA SER A 61 2.26 14.63 2.21
C SER A 61 3.47 15.28 1.53
N VAL A 62 3.99 14.68 0.45
CA VAL A 62 5.09 15.23 -0.34
C VAL A 62 4.65 16.50 -1.06
N ASP A 63 3.47 16.49 -1.67
CA ASP A 63 2.92 17.63 -2.40
C ASP A 63 2.69 18.83 -1.45
N PHE A 64 2.16 18.58 -0.24
CA PHE A 64 2.01 19.61 0.79
C PHE A 64 3.35 20.27 1.18
N LEU A 65 4.40 19.45 1.38
CA LEU A 65 5.74 19.96 1.70
C LEU A 65 6.31 20.79 0.55
N SER A 66 6.23 20.30 -0.68
CA SER A 66 6.73 20.97 -1.87
C SER A 66 5.99 22.27 -2.14
N GLU A 67 4.66 22.29 -1.97
CA GLU A 67 3.85 23.50 -2.11
C GLU A 67 4.20 24.54 -1.04
N SER A 68 4.32 24.13 0.22
CA SER A 68 4.69 25.02 1.32
C SER A 68 6.08 25.62 1.10
N ALA A 69 7.07 24.83 0.72
CA ALA A 69 8.42 25.29 0.40
C ALA A 69 8.43 26.25 -0.80
N GLY A 70 7.72 25.91 -1.89
CA GLY A 70 7.61 26.73 -3.09
C GLY A 70 6.93 28.06 -2.81
N ARG A 71 5.83 28.06 -2.07
CA ARG A 71 5.13 29.30 -1.67
C ARG A 71 6.00 30.19 -0.81
N PHE A 72 6.73 29.65 0.15
CA PHE A 72 7.69 30.42 0.95
C PHE A 72 8.79 31.03 0.09
N VAL A 73 9.38 30.29 -0.84
CA VAL A 73 10.45 30.80 -1.73
C VAL A 73 9.96 31.96 -2.59
N ILE A 74 8.68 31.93 -3.03
CA ILE A 74 8.09 32.96 -3.89
C ILE A 74 7.63 34.18 -3.09
N SER A 75 6.94 33.99 -1.96
CA SER A 75 6.28 35.07 -1.21
C SER A 75 7.12 35.64 -0.07
N GLY A 76 8.06 34.85 0.48
CA GLY A 76 8.78 35.16 1.71
C GLY A 76 7.91 35.06 2.97
N ASP A 77 6.65 34.59 2.85
CA ASP A 77 5.71 34.51 3.95
C ASP A 77 6.07 33.40 4.93
N LYS A 78 6.30 33.78 6.18
CA LYS A 78 6.74 32.87 7.25
C LYS A 78 5.71 31.81 7.61
N GLU A 79 4.43 32.04 7.32
CA GLU A 79 3.38 31.06 7.58
C GLU A 79 3.64 29.74 6.83
N TYR A 80 4.08 29.82 5.57
CA TYR A 80 4.44 28.62 4.78
C TYR A 80 5.68 27.91 5.31
N LEU A 81 6.66 28.67 5.81
CA LEU A 81 7.85 28.11 6.44
C LEU A 81 7.50 27.37 7.73
N GLU A 82 6.62 27.94 8.55
CA GLU A 82 6.15 27.33 9.79
C GLU A 82 5.31 26.06 9.49
N ALA A 83 4.41 26.11 8.50
CA ALA A 83 3.64 24.95 8.06
C ALA A 83 4.55 23.80 7.62
N TYR A 84 5.57 24.09 6.82
CA TYR A 84 6.57 23.11 6.38
C TYR A 84 7.27 22.45 7.57
N TRP A 85 7.81 23.24 8.49
CA TRP A 85 8.55 22.71 9.63
C TRP A 85 7.67 22.00 10.65
N ASN A 86 6.42 22.40 10.79
CA ASN A 86 5.45 21.70 11.63
C ASN A 86 5.20 20.29 11.08
N GLU A 87 5.02 20.14 9.77
CA GLU A 87 4.85 18.82 9.15
C GLU A 87 6.12 17.97 9.29
N VAL A 88 7.30 18.52 9.00
CA VAL A 88 8.58 17.76 9.07
C VAL A 88 8.91 17.33 10.50
N ARG A 89 8.68 18.16 11.51
CA ARG A 89 9.13 17.91 12.89
C ARG A 89 8.05 17.31 13.79
N GLN A 90 6.81 17.73 13.67
CA GLN A 90 5.71 17.34 14.55
C GLN A 90 4.74 16.40 13.87
N GLY A 91 4.31 16.71 12.67
CA GLY A 91 3.39 15.88 11.90
C GLY A 91 4.01 14.54 11.58
N GLN A 92 5.22 14.56 11.05
CA GLN A 92 5.98 13.38 10.61
C GLN A 92 5.13 12.36 9.82
N ARG A 93 4.08 12.87 9.14
CA ARG A 93 3.10 12.06 8.41
C ARG A 93 3.78 11.19 7.39
N ARG A 94 4.70 11.78 6.61
CA ARG A 94 5.52 11.07 5.63
C ARG A 94 6.28 9.88 6.25
N ASN A 95 6.98 10.10 7.37
CA ASN A 95 7.78 9.05 7.99
C ASN A 95 6.91 7.90 8.51
N ARG A 96 5.78 8.22 9.17
CA ARG A 96 4.82 7.22 9.63
C ARG A 96 4.23 6.39 8.48
N ILE A 97 3.95 7.03 7.33
CA ILE A 97 3.46 6.32 6.14
C ILE A 97 4.52 5.38 5.60
N ILE A 98 5.77 5.82 5.48
CA ILE A 98 6.89 4.98 5.03
C ILE A 98 7.10 3.80 5.96
N GLU A 99 7.07 3.99 7.28
CA GLU A 99 7.15 2.91 8.27
C GLU A 99 5.99 1.90 8.11
N SER A 100 4.77 2.41 7.90
CA SER A 100 3.59 1.56 7.65
C SER A 100 3.72 0.74 6.36
N LEU A 101 4.24 1.34 5.29
CA LEU A 101 4.51 0.63 4.03
C LEU A 101 5.61 -0.44 4.19
N GLN A 102 6.65 -0.16 4.95
CA GLN A 102 7.70 -1.13 5.26
C GLN A 102 7.17 -2.31 6.09
N ALA A 103 6.24 -2.06 7.01
CA ALA A 103 5.61 -3.10 7.83
C ALA A 103 4.68 -4.04 7.04
N LEU A 104 4.29 -3.69 5.82
CA LEU A 104 3.46 -4.55 4.95
C LEU A 104 4.21 -5.74 4.35
N GLU A 105 5.54 -5.85 4.57
CA GLU A 105 6.38 -6.92 4.01
C GLU A 105 6.13 -7.10 2.51
N LEU A 106 6.34 -6.02 1.74
CA LEU A 106 6.12 -6.01 0.30
C LEU A 106 7.06 -6.99 -0.41
N PRO A 107 6.64 -7.62 -1.54
CA PRO A 107 7.52 -8.44 -2.36
C PRO A 107 8.76 -7.67 -2.84
N GLY A 108 9.81 -8.41 -3.22
CA GLY A 108 11.13 -7.83 -3.44
C GLY A 108 11.21 -6.65 -4.42
N GLU A 109 10.37 -6.60 -5.45
CA GLU A 109 10.36 -5.48 -6.42
C GLU A 109 9.66 -4.26 -5.82
N GLU A 110 8.52 -4.43 -5.17
CA GLU A 110 7.80 -3.35 -4.49
C GLU A 110 8.61 -2.77 -3.33
N ALA A 111 9.30 -3.61 -2.55
CA ALA A 111 10.19 -3.18 -1.49
C ALA A 111 11.34 -2.31 -2.05
N ARG A 112 11.92 -2.68 -3.19
CA ARG A 112 12.95 -1.91 -3.87
C ARG A 112 12.43 -0.56 -4.38
N LEU A 113 11.22 -0.53 -4.92
CA LEU A 113 10.58 0.71 -5.36
C LEU A 113 10.29 1.63 -4.17
N LEU A 114 9.83 1.10 -3.05
CA LEU A 114 9.62 1.87 -1.82
C LEU A 114 10.91 2.48 -1.27
N GLU A 115 12.01 1.72 -1.26
CA GLU A 115 13.32 2.25 -0.84
C GLU A 115 13.79 3.37 -1.77
N THR A 116 13.58 3.23 -3.08
CA THR A 116 13.90 4.27 -4.06
C THR A 116 13.03 5.51 -3.85
N ALA A 117 11.73 5.35 -3.62
CA ALA A 117 10.81 6.46 -3.33
C ALA A 117 11.20 7.20 -2.05
N LYS A 118 11.55 6.47 -0.99
CA LYS A 118 12.07 7.05 0.25
C LYS A 118 13.30 7.91 0.01
N LYS A 119 14.30 7.36 -0.70
CA LYS A 119 15.54 8.07 -1.03
C LYS A 119 15.28 9.35 -1.83
N ASN A 120 14.40 9.27 -2.82
CA ASN A 120 14.04 10.44 -3.63
C ASN A 120 13.33 11.51 -2.81
N SER A 121 12.44 11.09 -1.90
CA SER A 121 11.73 12.00 -1.00
C SER A 121 12.67 12.65 0.03
N ASP A 122 13.69 11.93 0.54
CA ASP A 122 14.71 12.51 1.41
C ASP A 122 15.56 13.56 0.68
N LEU A 123 15.90 13.28 -0.58
CA LEU A 123 16.61 14.22 -1.44
C LEU A 123 15.77 15.48 -1.72
N LEU A 124 14.47 15.32 -1.94
CA LEU A 124 13.55 16.45 -2.16
C LEU A 124 13.51 17.38 -0.93
N ILE A 125 13.35 16.84 0.27
CA ILE A 125 13.39 17.62 1.52
C ILE A 125 14.72 18.38 1.65
N TYR A 126 15.83 17.76 1.31
CA TYR A 126 17.14 18.41 1.32
C TYR A 126 17.18 19.60 0.35
N MET A 127 16.69 19.43 -0.89
CA MET A 127 16.66 20.48 -1.89
C MET A 127 15.72 21.62 -1.51
N GLU A 128 14.53 21.31 -0.99
CA GLU A 128 13.55 22.29 -0.51
C GLU A 128 14.11 23.13 0.64
N THR A 129 14.69 22.47 1.64
CA THR A 129 15.31 23.14 2.79
C THR A 129 16.43 24.09 2.33
N ARG A 130 17.25 23.66 1.37
CA ARG A 130 18.31 24.49 0.81
C ARG A 130 17.75 25.70 0.05
N SER A 131 16.71 25.50 -0.74
CA SER A 131 16.05 26.58 -1.50
C SER A 131 15.40 27.61 -0.58
N MET A 132 14.70 27.17 0.45
CA MET A 132 14.11 28.03 1.47
C MET A 132 15.18 28.83 2.23
N LYS A 133 16.32 28.21 2.56
CA LYS A 133 17.43 28.93 3.20
C LYS A 133 17.99 30.02 2.30
N LEU A 134 18.23 29.72 1.03
CA LEU A 134 18.72 30.71 0.07
C LEU A 134 17.75 31.88 -0.10
N ALA A 135 16.44 31.62 -0.16
CA ALA A 135 15.42 32.65 -0.22
C ALA A 135 15.42 33.55 1.03
N ALA A 136 15.52 32.95 2.24
CA ALA A 136 15.61 33.69 3.49
C ALA A 136 16.89 34.56 3.57
N ASP A 137 18.02 34.01 3.17
CA ASP A 137 19.30 34.75 3.13
C ASP A 137 19.24 35.93 2.13
N ALA A 138 18.63 35.74 0.95
CA ALA A 138 18.43 36.79 -0.04
C ALA A 138 17.53 37.92 0.47
N ALA A 139 16.41 37.56 1.12
CA ALA A 139 15.49 38.54 1.72
C ALA A 139 16.19 39.37 2.81
N SER A 140 16.96 38.75 3.69
CA SER A 140 17.73 39.43 4.74
C SER A 140 18.84 40.32 4.19
N PHE A 141 19.44 39.96 3.03
CA PHE A 141 20.40 40.79 2.35
C PHE A 141 19.75 42.04 1.76
N MET A 142 18.59 41.90 1.06
CA MET A 142 17.86 43.03 0.47
C MET A 142 17.39 44.03 1.53
N GLU A 143 16.93 43.55 2.67
CA GLU A 143 16.54 44.39 3.81
C GLU A 143 17.73 45.23 4.32
N ARG A 144 18.94 44.68 4.37
CA ARG A 144 20.16 45.39 4.82
C ARG A 144 20.68 46.42 3.80
N VAL A 145 20.42 46.23 2.51
CA VAL A 145 20.92 47.13 1.44
C VAL A 145 19.93 48.26 1.14
N SER A 146 18.65 48.11 1.53
CA SER A 146 17.60 49.11 1.32
C SER A 146 17.56 50.24 2.39
N ILE A 147 18.47 50.19 3.37
CA ILE A 147 18.71 51.24 4.37
C ILE A 147 19.87 52.13 3.94
#